data_64c31aa66088d137de16c76ff1e14a13
#
_entry.id   64c31aa66088d137de16c76ff1e14a13
#
_cell.length_a   1.000
_cell.length_b   1.000
_cell.length_c   1.000
_cell.angle_alpha   90.00
_cell.angle_beta   90.00
_cell.angle_gamma   90.00
#
_symmetry.space_group_name_H-M   'P 1'
#
loop_
_entity.id
_entity.type
_entity.pdbx_description
1 polymer ?
#
loop_
_entity_poly.entity_id
_entity_poly.type
_entity_poly.pdbx_seq_one_letter_code
_entity_poly.pdbx_strand_id
1 'polypeptide(L)'
;MSIGENIRRLREQRKMTQEQAAEKLGVSFQAVSSWERDEYKPDTDKLIRLAEVFDVSVSAIVEEKSNRFKTKETIYNWEHMRTYVKTTAKNFKMKNTLKAVDYAIEAHEGQKRKRSNVPYIYHPLNLACHALAMDINEDEIIAACLLHDVVEDCGRTLEELPVNDETRELVRLMTFVEEKGEDRESALQRYYEGLAGNPKAALIKCLDRCNNLTTMSWGLSRKRIYRMITETDKYYPELLQVVKDTPEYNSAAWLLKYQIESTVDIYKRLM
;
A
#
# COMPACT_ATOMS: atom_id res chain seq x y z
N MET A 1 18.73 -6.55 -12.97
CA MET A 1 19.33 -6.57 -14.34
C MET A 1 20.64 -5.81 -14.21
N SER A 2 21.71 -6.35 -14.75
CA SER A 2 23.03 -5.72 -14.78
C SER A 2 23.04 -4.53 -15.76
N ILE A 3 24.13 -3.75 -15.74
CA ILE A 3 24.34 -2.66 -16.71
C ILE A 3 24.33 -3.21 -18.14
N GLY A 4 24.99 -4.35 -18.37
CA GLY A 4 25.04 -4.98 -19.69
C GLY A 4 23.67 -5.48 -20.17
N GLU A 5 22.89 -6.10 -19.30
CA GLU A 5 21.50 -6.48 -19.62
C GLU A 5 20.63 -5.27 -19.95
N ASN A 6 20.82 -4.13 -19.26
CA ASN A 6 20.08 -2.90 -19.56
C ASN A 6 20.48 -2.32 -20.92
N ILE A 7 21.77 -2.28 -21.25
CA ILE A 7 22.28 -1.84 -22.56
C ILE A 7 21.67 -2.71 -23.66
N ARG A 8 21.75 -4.04 -23.54
CA ARG A 8 21.18 -4.99 -24.49
C ARG A 8 19.68 -4.76 -24.70
N ARG A 9 18.91 -4.69 -23.62
CA ARG A 9 17.46 -4.45 -23.66
C ARG A 9 17.10 -3.15 -24.34
N LEU A 10 17.80 -2.05 -24.01
CA LEU A 10 17.56 -0.73 -24.62
C LEU A 10 17.89 -0.69 -26.08
N ARG A 11 18.95 -1.38 -26.54
CA ARG A 11 19.31 -1.55 -27.93
C ARG A 11 18.24 -2.33 -28.70
N GLU A 12 17.81 -3.48 -28.15
CA GLU A 12 16.78 -4.34 -28.77
C GLU A 12 15.42 -3.64 -28.87
N GLN A 13 15.03 -2.85 -27.87
CA GLN A 13 13.81 -2.04 -27.93
C GLN A 13 13.83 -1.02 -29.08
N ARG A 14 15.02 -0.57 -29.49
CA ARG A 14 15.21 0.34 -30.64
C ARG A 14 15.48 -0.41 -31.95
N LYS A 15 15.36 -1.72 -31.93
CA LYS A 15 15.58 -2.60 -33.10
C LYS A 15 16.95 -2.41 -33.74
N MET A 16 17.99 -2.09 -32.94
CA MET A 16 19.36 -1.90 -33.40
C MET A 16 20.15 -3.20 -33.27
N THR A 17 21.06 -3.48 -34.22
CA THR A 17 22.12 -4.47 -34.03
C THR A 17 23.24 -3.93 -33.13
N GLN A 18 24.15 -4.78 -32.65
CA GLN A 18 25.31 -4.33 -31.88
C GLN A 18 26.23 -3.43 -32.70
N GLU A 19 26.38 -3.72 -34.02
CA GLU A 19 27.15 -2.89 -34.96
C GLU A 19 26.54 -1.49 -35.12
N GLN A 20 25.24 -1.41 -35.30
CA GLN A 20 24.53 -0.14 -35.43
C GLN A 20 24.62 0.71 -34.14
N ALA A 21 24.57 0.08 -32.99
CA ALA A 21 24.79 0.76 -31.72
C ALA A 21 26.24 1.24 -31.58
N ALA A 22 27.21 0.42 -31.94
CA ALA A 22 28.64 0.76 -31.92
C ALA A 22 28.95 1.94 -32.83
N GLU A 23 28.42 1.98 -34.05
CA GLU A 23 28.55 3.07 -34.98
C GLU A 23 28.03 4.39 -34.37
N LYS A 24 26.81 4.41 -33.84
CA LYS A 24 26.21 5.60 -33.22
C LYS A 24 26.97 6.07 -31.99
N LEU A 25 27.56 5.15 -31.24
CA LEU A 25 28.34 5.44 -30.05
C LEU A 25 29.80 5.84 -30.36
N GLY A 26 30.27 5.63 -31.60
CA GLY A 26 31.66 5.84 -32.01
C GLY A 26 32.63 4.92 -31.28
N VAL A 27 32.24 3.65 -31.09
CA VAL A 27 33.06 2.60 -30.45
C VAL A 27 33.12 1.35 -31.33
N SER A 28 33.97 0.41 -30.96
CA SER A 28 34.01 -0.89 -31.66
C SER A 28 32.82 -1.77 -31.30
N PHE A 29 32.43 -2.67 -32.22
CA PHE A 29 31.47 -3.73 -31.95
C PHE A 29 31.85 -4.56 -30.72
N GLN A 30 33.14 -4.89 -30.57
CA GLN A 30 33.67 -5.64 -29.43
C GLN A 30 33.39 -4.94 -28.09
N ALA A 31 33.44 -3.60 -28.06
CA ALA A 31 33.14 -2.83 -26.86
C ALA A 31 31.65 -2.99 -26.46
N VAL A 32 30.73 -2.81 -27.40
CA VAL A 32 29.31 -3.00 -27.13
C VAL A 32 29.01 -4.44 -26.70
N SER A 33 29.59 -5.43 -27.41
CA SER A 33 29.44 -6.84 -27.10
C SER A 33 29.96 -7.20 -25.70
N SER A 34 31.11 -6.66 -25.29
CA SER A 34 31.68 -6.92 -23.96
C SER A 34 30.88 -6.20 -22.85
N TRP A 35 30.33 -5.03 -23.11
CA TRP A 35 29.42 -4.36 -22.16
C TRP A 35 28.15 -5.16 -21.95
N GLU A 36 27.52 -5.66 -23.03
CA GLU A 36 26.29 -6.46 -22.94
C GLU A 36 26.47 -7.82 -22.25
N ARG A 37 27.71 -8.34 -22.17
CA ARG A 37 28.08 -9.54 -21.41
C ARG A 37 28.59 -9.25 -20.01
N ASP A 38 28.64 -7.96 -19.59
CA ASP A 38 29.20 -7.52 -18.32
C ASP A 38 30.68 -7.88 -18.11
N GLU A 39 31.42 -8.14 -19.18
CA GLU A 39 32.88 -8.41 -19.12
C GLU A 39 33.66 -7.13 -18.78
N TYR A 40 33.19 -6.00 -19.32
CA TYR A 40 33.69 -4.67 -18.99
C TYR A 40 32.54 -3.72 -18.80
N LYS A 41 32.74 -2.66 -17.99
CA LYS A 41 31.76 -1.58 -17.80
C LYS A 41 32.12 -0.39 -18.66
N PRO A 42 31.13 0.27 -19.31
CA PRO A 42 31.37 1.56 -19.95
C PRO A 42 31.83 2.59 -18.91
N ASP A 43 32.76 3.45 -19.29
CA ASP A 43 33.13 4.63 -18.51
C ASP A 43 32.00 5.66 -18.48
N THR A 44 32.17 6.71 -17.66
CA THR A 44 31.14 7.75 -17.48
C THR A 44 30.76 8.43 -18.79
N ASP A 45 31.72 8.72 -19.65
CA ASP A 45 31.46 9.40 -20.93
C ASP A 45 30.66 8.48 -21.88
N LYS A 46 30.97 7.19 -21.87
CA LYS A 46 30.22 6.20 -22.66
C LYS A 46 28.81 5.98 -22.10
N LEU A 47 28.62 6.05 -20.78
CA LEU A 47 27.29 5.97 -20.17
C LEU A 47 26.41 7.17 -20.54
N ILE A 48 26.98 8.38 -20.57
CA ILE A 48 26.27 9.59 -21.02
C ILE A 48 25.87 9.41 -22.49
N ARG A 49 26.78 8.98 -23.33
CA ARG A 49 26.52 8.79 -24.76
C ARG A 49 25.54 7.68 -25.06
N LEU A 50 25.56 6.60 -24.29
CA LEU A 50 24.54 5.55 -24.33
C LEU A 50 23.15 6.11 -23.95
N ALA A 51 23.07 6.96 -22.94
CA ALA A 51 21.84 7.60 -22.51
C ALA A 51 21.25 8.50 -23.64
N GLU A 52 22.10 9.27 -24.32
CA GLU A 52 21.70 10.10 -25.46
C GLU A 52 21.22 9.24 -26.65
N VAL A 53 22.00 8.23 -27.06
CA VAL A 53 21.67 7.35 -28.20
C VAL A 53 20.39 6.55 -27.93
N PHE A 54 20.16 6.16 -26.70
CA PHE A 54 18.98 5.42 -26.31
C PHE A 54 17.84 6.30 -25.79
N ASP A 55 17.98 7.63 -25.81
CA ASP A 55 16.98 8.59 -25.32
C ASP A 55 16.39 8.17 -23.96
N VAL A 56 17.29 7.99 -22.98
CA VAL A 56 16.96 7.62 -21.60
C VAL A 56 17.87 8.37 -20.63
N SER A 57 17.54 8.36 -19.34
CA SER A 57 18.48 8.86 -18.32
C SER A 57 19.64 7.90 -18.11
N VAL A 58 20.81 8.39 -17.69
CA VAL A 58 21.96 7.55 -17.29
C VAL A 58 21.54 6.55 -16.20
N SER A 59 20.69 6.98 -15.27
CA SER A 59 20.15 6.10 -14.23
C SER A 59 19.39 4.88 -14.79
N ALA A 60 18.70 5.02 -15.92
CA ALA A 60 18.00 3.90 -16.58
C ALA A 60 18.95 2.82 -17.12
N ILE A 61 20.22 3.18 -17.35
CA ILE A 61 21.28 2.26 -17.80
C ILE A 61 22.00 1.66 -16.59
N VAL A 62 22.36 2.52 -15.62
CA VAL A 62 23.21 2.15 -14.46
C VAL A 62 22.41 1.52 -13.35
N GLU A 63 21.12 1.88 -13.22
CA GLU A 63 20.29 1.19 -12.25
C GLU A 63 20.32 -0.30 -12.60
N GLU A 64 21.19 -1.04 -11.89
CA GLU A 64 20.86 -2.40 -11.61
C GLU A 64 19.41 -2.30 -11.14
N LYS A 65 18.46 -2.82 -11.93
CA LYS A 65 17.28 -3.36 -11.30
C LYS A 65 17.83 -4.44 -10.39
N SER A 66 18.35 -4.01 -9.25
CA SER A 66 18.53 -4.88 -8.10
C SER A 66 17.30 -5.75 -8.18
N ASN A 67 17.41 -7.04 -8.02
CA ASN A 67 16.31 -7.88 -7.58
C ASN A 67 15.66 -7.05 -6.48
N ARG A 68 14.84 -6.08 -6.89
CA ARG A 68 13.91 -5.41 -5.98
C ARG A 68 13.23 -6.60 -5.43
N PHE A 69 13.69 -6.92 -4.24
CA PHE A 69 13.29 -8.07 -3.50
C PHE A 69 12.05 -8.61 -4.18
N LYS A 70 12.15 -9.79 -4.81
CA LYS A 70 10.97 -10.55 -5.10
C LYS A 70 10.36 -10.79 -3.73
N THR A 71 9.85 -9.73 -3.15
CA THR A 71 8.93 -9.70 -2.02
C THR A 71 7.66 -10.30 -2.53
N LYS A 72 7.92 -11.31 -3.32
CA LYS A 72 7.00 -12.15 -3.94
C LYS A 72 6.30 -12.89 -2.87
N GLU A 73 5.02 -12.78 -2.95
CA GLU A 73 4.09 -13.85 -2.64
C GLU A 73 4.12 -14.36 -1.18
N THR A 74 5.26 -14.33 -0.46
CA THR A 74 5.36 -14.81 0.92
C THR A 74 4.89 -13.80 1.97
N ILE A 75 5.15 -12.49 1.78
CA ILE A 75 4.69 -11.45 2.72
C ILE A 75 3.22 -11.13 2.51
N TYR A 76 2.73 -11.26 1.25
CA TYR A 76 1.39 -10.88 0.84
C TYR A 76 0.52 -12.09 0.50
N ASN A 77 0.74 -13.20 1.18
CA ASN A 77 -0.11 -14.39 1.04
C ASN A 77 -1.44 -14.16 1.77
N TRP A 78 -2.40 -13.59 1.05
CA TRP A 78 -3.73 -13.29 1.57
C TRP A 78 -4.49 -14.57 1.96
N GLU A 79 -4.20 -15.72 1.36
CA GLU A 79 -4.81 -17.00 1.70
C GLU A 79 -4.38 -17.48 3.09
N HIS A 80 -3.11 -17.26 3.43
CA HIS A 80 -2.61 -17.52 4.78
C HIS A 80 -3.24 -16.57 5.80
N MET A 81 -3.34 -15.27 5.48
CA MET A 81 -4.03 -14.29 6.33
C MET A 81 -5.49 -14.67 6.55
N ARG A 82 -6.22 -15.05 5.48
CA ARG A 82 -7.58 -15.57 5.56
C ARG A 82 -7.67 -16.74 6.53
N THR A 83 -6.75 -17.70 6.41
CA THR A 83 -6.73 -18.89 7.27
C THR A 83 -6.51 -18.51 8.72
N TYR A 84 -5.57 -17.62 9.00
CA TYR A 84 -5.30 -17.10 10.34
C TYR A 84 -6.53 -16.41 10.93
N VAL A 85 -7.13 -15.45 10.23
CA VAL A 85 -8.32 -14.73 10.70
C VAL A 85 -9.48 -15.68 10.95
N LYS A 86 -9.77 -16.62 10.03
CA LYS A 86 -10.86 -17.59 10.19
C LYS A 86 -10.62 -18.55 11.37
N THR A 87 -9.39 -18.99 11.56
CA THR A 87 -9.05 -19.89 12.70
C THR A 87 -9.23 -19.16 14.02
N THR A 88 -8.72 -17.94 14.12
CA THR A 88 -8.88 -17.10 15.31
C THR A 88 -10.35 -16.79 15.58
N ALA A 89 -11.10 -16.38 14.54
CA ALA A 89 -12.53 -16.11 14.66
C ALA A 89 -13.35 -17.33 15.13
N LYS A 90 -13.00 -18.54 14.71
CA LYS A 90 -13.62 -19.76 15.22
C LYS A 90 -13.31 -19.99 16.71
N ASN A 91 -12.05 -19.80 17.11
CA ASN A 91 -11.62 -19.99 18.48
C ASN A 91 -12.31 -19.01 19.44
N PHE A 92 -12.46 -17.76 19.04
CA PHE A 92 -13.12 -16.70 19.82
C PHE A 92 -14.64 -16.60 19.55
N LYS A 93 -15.21 -17.47 18.70
CA LYS A 93 -16.64 -17.51 18.33
C LYS A 93 -17.15 -16.20 17.70
N MET A 94 -16.32 -15.53 16.92
CA MET A 94 -16.59 -14.27 16.22
C MET A 94 -17.48 -14.51 15.01
N LYS A 95 -18.79 -14.40 15.16
CA LYS A 95 -19.77 -14.72 14.12
C LYS A 95 -19.81 -13.70 13.00
N ASN A 96 -19.66 -12.40 13.31
CA ASN A 96 -19.62 -11.34 12.31
C ASN A 96 -18.35 -11.45 11.46
N THR A 97 -17.19 -11.65 12.09
CA THR A 97 -15.89 -11.84 11.41
C THR A 97 -15.94 -13.01 10.43
N LEU A 98 -16.49 -14.17 10.82
CA LEU A 98 -16.58 -15.34 9.94
C LEU A 98 -17.39 -15.05 8.66
N LYS A 99 -18.48 -14.28 8.76
CA LYS A 99 -19.27 -13.86 7.60
C LYS A 99 -18.55 -12.77 6.79
N ALA A 100 -17.96 -11.79 7.49
CA ALA A 100 -17.25 -10.66 6.89
C ALA A 100 -16.07 -11.10 6.02
N VAL A 101 -15.30 -12.11 6.44
CA VAL A 101 -14.15 -12.63 5.65
C VAL A 101 -14.58 -13.10 4.27
N ASP A 102 -15.61 -13.93 4.20
CA ASP A 102 -16.05 -14.50 2.92
C ASP A 102 -16.71 -13.43 2.04
N TYR A 103 -17.51 -12.54 2.64
CA TYR A 103 -18.15 -11.44 1.94
C TYR A 103 -17.13 -10.43 1.38
N ALA A 104 -16.10 -10.06 2.16
CA ALA A 104 -15.05 -9.16 1.69
C ALA A 104 -14.23 -9.76 0.53
N ILE A 105 -13.93 -11.06 0.58
CA ILE A 105 -13.23 -11.76 -0.51
C ILE A 105 -14.05 -11.72 -1.79
N GLU A 106 -15.35 -12.00 -1.72
CA GLU A 106 -16.25 -11.94 -2.86
C GLU A 106 -16.40 -10.50 -3.40
N ALA A 107 -16.60 -9.52 -2.51
CA ALA A 107 -16.78 -8.12 -2.90
C ALA A 107 -15.55 -7.54 -3.61
N HIS A 108 -14.34 -7.91 -3.19
CA HIS A 108 -13.08 -7.44 -3.78
C HIS A 108 -12.52 -8.38 -4.86
N GLU A 109 -13.31 -9.35 -5.35
CA GLU A 109 -12.85 -10.28 -6.38
C GLU A 109 -12.39 -9.54 -7.64
N GLY A 110 -11.20 -9.90 -8.15
CA GLY A 110 -10.59 -9.27 -9.32
C GLY A 110 -9.99 -7.87 -9.09
N GLN A 111 -10.25 -7.23 -7.95
CA GLN A 111 -9.65 -5.93 -7.64
C GLN A 111 -8.17 -6.08 -7.24
N LYS A 112 -7.37 -5.07 -7.60
CA LYS A 112 -5.93 -5.03 -7.29
C LYS A 112 -5.56 -3.69 -6.65
N ARG A 113 -4.57 -3.71 -5.76
CA ARG A 113 -3.94 -2.49 -5.23
C ARG A 113 -3.32 -1.68 -6.37
N LYS A 114 -3.49 -0.35 -6.34
CA LYS A 114 -3.04 0.57 -7.41
C LYS A 114 -1.57 0.33 -7.76
N ARG A 115 -1.30 0.11 -9.05
CA ARG A 115 0.04 -0.10 -9.62
C ARG A 115 0.82 -1.30 -9.05
N SER A 116 0.14 -2.26 -8.45
CA SER A 116 0.71 -3.53 -8.03
C SER A 116 -0.16 -4.69 -8.55
N ASN A 117 0.38 -5.91 -8.54
CA ASN A 117 -0.40 -7.10 -8.86
C ASN A 117 -1.00 -7.75 -7.61
N VAL A 118 -0.88 -7.10 -6.45
CA VAL A 118 -1.40 -7.61 -5.18
C VAL A 118 -2.92 -7.51 -5.17
N PRO A 119 -3.66 -8.60 -4.92
CA PRO A 119 -5.10 -8.57 -4.77
C PRO A 119 -5.54 -7.58 -3.68
N TYR A 120 -6.63 -6.83 -3.92
CA TYR A 120 -7.05 -5.79 -2.98
C TYR A 120 -7.39 -6.35 -1.59
N ILE A 121 -7.96 -7.55 -1.54
CA ILE A 121 -8.33 -8.24 -0.30
C ILE A 121 -7.17 -8.39 0.71
N TYR A 122 -5.91 -8.30 0.25
CA TYR A 122 -4.74 -8.23 1.12
C TYR A 122 -4.87 -7.09 2.15
N HIS A 123 -5.40 -5.92 1.75
CA HIS A 123 -5.51 -4.75 2.60
C HIS A 123 -6.45 -4.98 3.80
N PRO A 124 -7.73 -5.30 3.64
CA PRO A 124 -8.62 -5.56 4.76
C PRO A 124 -8.19 -6.77 5.61
N LEU A 125 -7.65 -7.81 4.99
CA LEU A 125 -7.08 -8.93 5.75
C LEU A 125 -5.87 -8.53 6.59
N ASN A 126 -5.02 -7.63 6.08
CA ASN A 126 -3.88 -7.12 6.85
C ASN A 126 -4.35 -6.33 8.08
N LEU A 127 -5.38 -5.48 7.96
CA LEU A 127 -5.95 -4.77 9.09
C LEU A 127 -6.46 -5.74 10.16
N ALA A 128 -7.23 -6.74 9.76
CA ALA A 128 -7.73 -7.77 10.67
C ALA A 128 -6.59 -8.54 11.37
N CYS A 129 -5.58 -8.97 10.62
CA CYS A 129 -4.40 -9.63 11.18
C CYS A 129 -3.63 -8.73 12.14
N HIS A 130 -3.50 -7.43 11.82
CA HIS A 130 -2.79 -6.45 12.64
C HIS A 130 -3.52 -6.21 13.96
N ALA A 131 -4.85 -6.05 13.93
CA ALA A 131 -5.68 -5.94 15.12
C ALA A 131 -5.55 -7.19 16.02
N LEU A 132 -5.70 -8.38 15.45
CA LEU A 132 -5.53 -9.64 16.17
C LEU A 132 -4.13 -9.81 16.77
N ALA A 133 -3.08 -9.35 16.10
CA ALA A 133 -1.71 -9.38 16.60
C ALA A 133 -1.47 -8.42 17.78
N MET A 134 -2.34 -7.42 17.95
CA MET A 134 -2.37 -6.49 19.10
C MET A 134 -3.33 -6.97 20.21
N ASP A 135 -3.76 -8.22 20.15
CA ASP A 135 -4.72 -8.84 21.09
C ASP A 135 -6.11 -8.19 21.11
N ILE A 136 -6.47 -7.52 20.01
CA ILE A 136 -7.82 -6.97 19.82
C ILE A 136 -8.71 -8.08 19.26
N ASN A 137 -9.55 -8.66 20.12
CA ASN A 137 -10.36 -9.84 19.83
C ASN A 137 -11.87 -9.53 19.84
N GLU A 138 -12.27 -8.29 19.51
CA GLU A 138 -13.67 -7.90 19.40
C GLU A 138 -14.21 -8.20 17.99
N ASP A 139 -15.29 -8.98 17.93
CA ASP A 139 -15.88 -9.48 16.68
C ASP A 139 -16.26 -8.34 15.73
N GLU A 140 -16.84 -7.26 16.27
CA GLU A 140 -17.28 -6.09 15.51
C GLU A 140 -16.09 -5.31 14.90
N ILE A 141 -14.99 -5.17 15.64
CA ILE A 141 -13.78 -4.49 15.15
C ILE A 141 -13.14 -5.26 14.02
N ILE A 142 -12.94 -6.58 14.22
CA ILE A 142 -12.31 -7.43 13.20
C ILE A 142 -13.19 -7.52 11.95
N ALA A 143 -14.50 -7.65 12.10
CA ALA A 143 -15.45 -7.64 10.99
C ALA A 143 -15.46 -6.30 10.26
N ALA A 144 -15.42 -5.17 10.99
CA ALA A 144 -15.35 -3.84 10.38
C ALA A 144 -14.00 -3.60 9.66
N CYS A 145 -12.87 -4.09 10.19
CA CYS A 145 -11.59 -4.07 9.47
C CYS A 145 -11.67 -4.77 8.11
N LEU A 146 -12.44 -5.87 8.01
CA LEU A 146 -12.61 -6.62 6.77
C LEU A 146 -13.53 -5.92 5.76
N LEU A 147 -14.51 -5.14 6.25
CA LEU A 147 -15.59 -4.58 5.43
C LEU A 147 -15.46 -3.07 5.18
N HIS A 148 -14.48 -2.37 5.78
CA HIS A 148 -14.42 -0.90 5.82
C HIS A 148 -14.44 -0.21 4.45
N ASP A 149 -13.88 -0.85 3.41
CA ASP A 149 -13.82 -0.33 2.04
C ASP A 149 -14.91 -0.90 1.13
N VAL A 150 -15.71 -1.88 1.57
CA VAL A 150 -16.67 -2.59 0.70
C VAL A 150 -17.78 -1.67 0.20
N VAL A 151 -18.27 -0.76 1.05
CA VAL A 151 -19.30 0.20 0.66
C VAL A 151 -18.72 1.26 -0.28
N GLU A 152 -17.51 1.75 0.00
CA GLU A 152 -16.87 2.82 -0.78
C GLU A 152 -16.36 2.32 -2.14
N ASP A 153 -15.73 1.12 -2.19
CA ASP A 153 -14.99 0.64 -3.35
C ASP A 153 -15.71 -0.46 -4.16
N CYS A 154 -16.75 -1.11 -3.62
CA CYS A 154 -17.41 -2.25 -4.28
C CYS A 154 -18.88 -2.01 -4.68
N GLY A 155 -19.40 -0.80 -4.44
CA GLY A 155 -20.79 -0.45 -4.77
C GLY A 155 -21.83 -1.24 -3.97
N ARG A 156 -21.47 -1.73 -2.78
CA ARG A 156 -22.38 -2.40 -1.85
C ARG A 156 -22.99 -1.38 -0.89
N THR A 157 -24.18 -1.70 -0.34
CA THR A 157 -24.82 -0.87 0.68
C THR A 157 -24.57 -1.43 2.09
N LEU A 158 -24.78 -0.61 3.11
CA LEU A 158 -24.65 -1.05 4.50
C LEU A 158 -25.64 -2.16 4.87
N GLU A 159 -26.83 -2.13 4.30
CA GLU A 159 -27.90 -3.09 4.53
C GLU A 159 -27.56 -4.49 3.99
N GLU A 160 -26.76 -4.56 2.93
CA GLU A 160 -26.30 -5.83 2.32
C GLU A 160 -25.23 -6.53 3.15
N LEU A 161 -24.58 -5.82 4.09
CA LEU A 161 -23.52 -6.41 4.89
C LEU A 161 -24.07 -7.48 5.86
N PRO A 162 -23.55 -8.73 5.84
CA PRO A 162 -24.12 -9.86 6.58
C PRO A 162 -23.69 -9.87 8.07
N VAL A 163 -23.67 -8.71 8.70
CA VAL A 163 -23.15 -8.47 10.05
C VAL A 163 -24.20 -7.76 10.92
N ASN A 164 -23.92 -7.62 12.22
CA ASN A 164 -24.80 -6.89 13.13
C ASN A 164 -24.76 -5.37 12.94
N ASP A 165 -25.68 -4.66 13.59
CA ASP A 165 -25.83 -3.22 13.44
C ASP A 165 -24.61 -2.44 13.97
N GLU A 166 -23.95 -2.92 15.02
CA GLU A 166 -22.72 -2.29 15.54
C GLU A 166 -21.61 -2.33 14.51
N THR A 167 -21.40 -3.48 13.85
CA THR A 167 -20.42 -3.59 12.76
C THR A 167 -20.78 -2.69 11.57
N ARG A 168 -22.06 -2.62 11.18
CA ARG A 168 -22.53 -1.72 10.11
C ARG A 168 -22.26 -0.26 10.45
N GLU A 169 -22.50 0.12 11.71
CA GLU A 169 -22.20 1.48 12.16
C GLU A 169 -20.70 1.80 12.11
N LEU A 170 -19.82 0.87 12.48
CA LEU A 170 -18.38 1.05 12.32
C LEU A 170 -17.99 1.21 10.84
N VAL A 171 -18.56 0.41 9.94
CA VAL A 171 -18.31 0.55 8.49
C VAL A 171 -18.86 1.89 7.98
N ARG A 172 -20.04 2.32 8.43
CA ARG A 172 -20.61 3.64 8.09
C ARG A 172 -19.66 4.77 8.49
N LEU A 173 -19.13 4.75 9.69
CA LEU A 173 -18.17 5.74 10.18
C LEU A 173 -16.86 5.73 9.38
N MET A 174 -16.44 4.57 8.88
CA MET A 174 -15.24 4.44 8.04
C MET A 174 -15.46 4.93 6.60
N THR A 175 -16.70 4.97 6.11
CA THR A 175 -17.04 5.40 4.75
C THR A 175 -17.05 6.92 4.65
N PHE A 176 -16.16 7.47 3.79
CA PHE A 176 -16.09 8.91 3.57
C PHE A 176 -17.17 9.36 2.57
N VAL A 177 -17.99 10.34 2.96
CA VAL A 177 -19.03 10.91 2.11
C VAL A 177 -18.93 12.43 2.11
N GLU A 178 -18.88 13.04 0.91
CA GLU A 178 -19.05 14.48 0.72
C GLU A 178 -20.53 14.79 0.51
N GLU A 179 -21.09 15.71 1.31
CA GLU A 179 -22.48 16.13 1.15
C GLU A 179 -22.62 17.15 0.01
N LYS A 180 -23.82 17.25 -0.56
CA LYS A 180 -24.04 18.16 -1.68
C LYS A 180 -23.83 19.62 -1.27
N GLY A 181 -22.83 20.26 -1.88
CA GLY A 181 -22.48 21.68 -1.61
C GLY A 181 -21.48 21.87 -0.47
N GLU A 182 -21.02 20.79 0.15
CA GLU A 182 -19.94 20.81 1.15
C GLU A 182 -18.58 20.86 0.45
N ASP A 183 -17.68 21.71 0.95
CA ASP A 183 -16.31 21.65 0.49
C ASP A 183 -15.56 20.48 1.13
N ARG A 184 -14.51 20.01 0.43
CA ARG A 184 -13.77 18.82 0.86
C ARG A 184 -13.13 18.94 2.23
N GLU A 185 -12.73 20.15 2.64
CA GLU A 185 -12.08 20.35 3.95
C GLU A 185 -13.08 20.22 5.08
N SER A 186 -14.26 20.78 4.92
CA SER A 186 -15.39 20.65 5.85
C SER A 186 -15.86 19.20 5.94
N ALA A 187 -15.97 18.50 4.79
CA ALA A 187 -16.30 17.08 4.76
C ALA A 187 -15.26 16.21 5.50
N LEU A 188 -13.98 16.48 5.32
CA LEU A 188 -12.91 15.77 6.05
C LEU A 188 -12.98 16.08 7.54
N GLN A 189 -13.21 17.32 7.94
CA GLN A 189 -13.31 17.69 9.34
C GLN A 189 -14.47 16.92 10.02
N ARG A 190 -15.66 16.96 9.44
CA ARG A 190 -16.84 16.23 9.91
C ARG A 190 -16.58 14.71 9.99
N TYR A 191 -15.91 14.16 8.99
CA TYR A 191 -15.56 12.74 8.93
C TYR A 191 -14.64 12.33 10.09
N TYR A 192 -13.56 13.09 10.33
CA TYR A 192 -12.61 12.78 11.40
C TYR A 192 -13.19 13.04 12.79
N GLU A 193 -14.06 14.05 12.96
CA GLU A 193 -14.82 14.25 14.20
C GLU A 193 -15.74 13.06 14.49
N GLY A 194 -16.43 12.53 13.47
CA GLY A 194 -17.23 11.31 13.61
C GLY A 194 -16.42 10.09 14.03
N LEU A 195 -15.23 9.92 13.47
CA LEU A 195 -14.30 8.86 13.86
C LEU A 195 -13.80 9.05 15.30
N ALA A 196 -13.43 10.27 15.69
CA ALA A 196 -12.96 10.58 17.05
C ALA A 196 -14.05 10.37 18.10
N GLY A 197 -15.32 10.50 17.72
CA GLY A 197 -16.46 10.22 18.60
C GLY A 197 -16.67 8.73 18.93
N ASN A 198 -15.96 7.80 18.26
CA ASN A 198 -16.09 6.37 18.49
C ASN A 198 -14.71 5.70 18.59
N PRO A 199 -14.29 5.23 19.78
CA PRO A 199 -12.95 4.64 19.96
C PRO A 199 -12.65 3.44 19.06
N LYS A 200 -13.64 2.60 18.75
CA LYS A 200 -13.48 1.45 17.83
C LYS A 200 -13.22 1.93 16.40
N ALA A 201 -13.96 2.94 15.94
CA ALA A 201 -13.76 3.52 14.61
C ALA A 201 -12.41 4.25 14.51
N ALA A 202 -12.01 5.00 15.55
CA ALA A 202 -10.69 5.63 15.63
C ALA A 202 -9.56 4.60 15.55
N LEU A 203 -9.68 3.48 16.26
CA LEU A 203 -8.72 2.37 16.21
C LEU A 203 -8.61 1.76 14.79
N ILE A 204 -9.76 1.42 14.17
CA ILE A 204 -9.79 0.87 12.81
C ILE A 204 -9.15 1.85 11.82
N LYS A 205 -9.42 3.15 11.96
CA LYS A 205 -8.84 4.18 11.09
C LYS A 205 -7.32 4.32 11.26
N CYS A 206 -6.81 4.17 12.48
CA CYS A 206 -5.37 4.14 12.73
C CYS A 206 -4.71 2.88 12.11
N LEU A 207 -5.34 1.71 12.19
CA LEU A 207 -4.89 0.48 11.52
C LEU A 207 -4.85 0.64 10.00
N ASP A 208 -5.91 1.23 9.42
CA ASP A 208 -5.98 1.53 7.99
C ASP A 208 -4.84 2.47 7.58
N ARG A 209 -4.60 3.54 8.33
CA ARG A 209 -3.52 4.47 8.05
C ARG A 209 -2.14 3.80 8.11
N CYS A 210 -1.88 2.96 9.08
CA CYS A 210 -0.64 2.19 9.17
C CYS A 210 -0.39 1.38 7.89
N ASN A 211 -1.39 0.62 7.43
CA ASN A 211 -1.25 -0.18 6.21
C ASN A 211 -1.10 0.71 4.97
N ASN A 212 -1.85 1.80 4.86
CA ASN A 212 -1.76 2.71 3.73
C ASN A 212 -0.40 3.42 3.66
N LEU A 213 0.16 3.86 4.78
CA LEU A 213 1.50 4.47 4.84
C LEU A 213 2.60 3.48 4.43
N THR A 214 2.58 2.25 4.95
CA THR A 214 3.60 1.24 4.63
C THR A 214 3.57 0.79 3.17
N THR A 215 2.43 0.88 2.50
CA THR A 215 2.25 0.44 1.10
C THR A 215 2.22 1.59 0.08
N MET A 216 2.24 2.86 0.51
CA MET A 216 2.10 4.00 -0.41
C MET A 216 3.25 4.14 -1.42
N SER A 217 4.46 3.64 -1.09
CA SER A 217 5.61 3.61 -2.01
C SER A 217 5.39 2.72 -3.24
N TRP A 218 4.44 1.79 -3.20
CA TRP A 218 4.22 0.84 -4.29
C TRP A 218 3.64 1.47 -5.55
N GLY A 219 3.04 2.64 -5.45
CA GLY A 219 2.44 3.22 -6.64
C GLY A 219 1.81 4.60 -6.49
N LEU A 220 1.93 5.26 -5.35
CA LEU A 220 1.43 6.62 -5.23
C LEU A 220 2.40 7.64 -5.85
N SER A 221 1.86 8.69 -6.47
CA SER A 221 2.65 9.83 -6.91
C SER A 221 3.10 10.66 -5.69
N ARG A 222 4.20 11.43 -5.84
CA ARG A 222 4.68 12.34 -4.78
C ARG A 222 3.57 13.26 -4.25
N LYS A 223 2.72 13.80 -5.12
CA LYS A 223 1.59 14.65 -4.73
C LYS A 223 0.59 13.91 -3.82
N ARG A 224 0.32 12.64 -4.09
CA ARG A 224 -0.59 11.82 -3.25
C ARG A 224 0.06 11.44 -1.92
N ILE A 225 1.36 11.12 -1.93
CA ILE A 225 2.13 10.85 -0.72
C ILE A 225 2.11 12.09 0.18
N TYR A 226 2.43 13.27 -0.38
CA TYR A 226 2.40 14.53 0.37
C TYR A 226 1.02 14.80 1.00
N ARG A 227 -0.06 14.63 0.23
CA ARG A 227 -1.42 14.82 0.74
C ARG A 227 -1.73 13.83 1.89
N MET A 228 -1.33 12.58 1.76
CA MET A 228 -1.55 11.57 2.81
C MET A 228 -0.79 11.92 4.09
N ILE A 229 0.45 12.40 3.97
CA ILE A 229 1.26 12.86 5.11
C ILE A 229 0.58 14.06 5.79
N THR A 230 0.19 15.09 5.01
CA THR A 230 -0.47 16.30 5.54
C THR A 230 -1.78 15.94 6.26
N GLU A 231 -2.59 15.06 5.70
CA GLU A 231 -3.81 14.57 6.31
C GLU A 231 -3.52 13.78 7.61
N THR A 232 -2.47 12.97 7.60
CA THR A 232 -2.03 12.24 8.79
C THR A 232 -1.60 13.20 9.91
N ASP A 233 -0.77 14.19 9.59
CA ASP A 233 -0.31 15.17 10.57
C ASP A 233 -1.47 16.00 11.17
N LYS A 234 -2.51 16.26 10.36
CA LYS A 234 -3.64 17.09 10.78
C LYS A 234 -4.63 16.36 11.69
N TYR A 235 -5.01 15.14 11.37
CA TYR A 235 -6.15 14.47 11.99
C TYR A 235 -5.79 13.29 12.90
N TYR A 236 -4.67 12.62 12.67
CA TYR A 236 -4.37 11.38 13.40
C TYR A 236 -3.87 11.57 14.84
N PRO A 237 -3.27 12.72 15.24
CA PRO A 237 -2.97 12.95 16.66
C PRO A 237 -4.20 12.85 17.57
N GLU A 238 -5.36 13.35 17.14
CA GLU A 238 -6.62 13.24 17.88
C GLU A 238 -7.13 11.80 17.94
N LEU A 239 -7.17 11.09 16.81
CA LEU A 239 -7.59 9.69 16.79
C LEU A 239 -6.69 8.80 17.66
N LEU A 240 -5.38 9.00 17.61
CA LEU A 240 -4.43 8.27 18.44
C LEU A 240 -4.62 8.58 19.94
N GLN A 241 -5.00 9.81 20.27
CA GLN A 241 -5.31 10.18 21.65
C GLN A 241 -6.58 9.47 22.14
N VAL A 242 -7.64 9.43 21.32
CA VAL A 242 -8.88 8.70 21.64
C VAL A 242 -8.59 7.20 21.87
N VAL A 243 -7.81 6.57 20.99
CA VAL A 243 -7.41 5.16 21.16
C VAL A 243 -6.58 4.96 22.41
N LYS A 244 -5.65 5.89 22.72
CA LYS A 244 -4.80 5.84 23.91
C LYS A 244 -5.61 6.00 25.21
N ASP A 245 -6.63 6.85 25.23
CA ASP A 245 -7.45 7.13 26.40
C ASP A 245 -8.48 6.01 26.66
N THR A 246 -8.63 5.06 25.71
CA THR A 246 -9.46 3.87 25.88
C THR A 246 -8.60 2.75 26.48
N PRO A 247 -8.89 2.30 27.71
CA PRO A 247 -8.04 1.35 28.46
C PRO A 247 -7.75 0.08 27.68
N GLU A 248 -8.75 -0.45 26.96
CA GLU A 248 -8.68 -1.69 26.19
C GLU A 248 -7.74 -1.58 24.99
N TYR A 249 -7.50 -0.36 24.48
CA TYR A 249 -6.72 -0.08 23.26
C TYR A 249 -5.40 0.65 23.53
N ASN A 250 -5.12 0.97 24.79
CA ASN A 250 -3.95 1.79 25.15
C ASN A 250 -2.62 1.21 24.63
N SER A 251 -2.43 -0.11 24.73
CA SER A 251 -1.24 -0.81 24.23
C SER A 251 -1.12 -0.70 22.70
N ALA A 252 -2.25 -0.85 22.00
CA ALA A 252 -2.31 -0.71 20.56
C ALA A 252 -2.00 0.71 20.11
N ALA A 253 -2.50 1.72 20.83
CA ALA A 253 -2.23 3.13 20.55
C ALA A 253 -0.74 3.44 20.49
N TRP A 254 0.05 2.90 21.43
CA TRP A 254 1.51 3.10 21.44
C TRP A 254 2.19 2.55 20.19
N LEU A 255 1.86 1.32 19.79
CA LEU A 255 2.40 0.69 18.60
C LEU A 255 1.99 1.42 17.31
N LEU A 256 0.69 1.78 17.21
CA LEU A 256 0.14 2.49 16.05
C LEU A 256 0.77 3.87 15.91
N LYS A 257 0.91 4.61 17.01
CA LYS A 257 1.60 5.90 17.03
C LYS A 257 3.04 5.77 16.51
N TYR A 258 3.80 4.83 17.04
CA TYR A 258 5.18 4.60 16.61
C TYR A 258 5.25 4.27 15.11
N GLN A 259 4.40 3.37 14.63
CA GLN A 259 4.39 2.97 13.21
C GLN A 259 3.99 4.12 12.28
N ILE A 260 2.97 4.90 12.65
CA ILE A 260 2.51 6.05 11.86
C ILE A 260 3.58 7.13 11.82
N GLU A 261 4.05 7.59 12.98
CA GLU A 261 5.01 8.70 13.08
C GLU A 261 6.36 8.36 12.44
N SER A 262 6.90 7.15 12.69
CA SER A 262 8.17 6.74 12.09
C SER A 262 8.08 6.62 10.57
N THR A 263 6.97 6.10 10.05
CA THR A 263 6.78 6.00 8.60
C THR A 263 6.64 7.38 7.96
N VAL A 264 5.87 8.27 8.57
CA VAL A 264 5.71 9.66 8.13
C VAL A 264 7.07 10.40 8.14
N ASP A 265 7.87 10.25 9.21
CA ASP A 265 9.21 10.86 9.30
C ASP A 265 10.14 10.38 8.18
N ILE A 266 10.16 9.07 7.90
CA ILE A 266 10.94 8.50 6.78
C ILE A 266 10.57 9.18 5.46
N TYR A 267 9.28 9.30 5.15
CA TYR A 267 8.85 9.91 3.90
C TYR A 267 9.12 11.41 3.84
N LYS A 268 8.97 12.13 4.95
CA LYS A 268 9.34 13.57 5.04
C LYS A 268 10.81 13.81 4.74
N ARG A 269 11.69 12.89 5.16
CA ARG A 269 13.15 12.99 4.89
C ARG A 269 13.52 12.60 3.44
N LEU A 270 12.72 11.76 2.78
CA LEU A 270 12.97 11.28 1.42
C LEU A 270 12.33 12.16 0.33
N MET A 271 11.48 13.10 0.69
CA MET A 271 10.79 14.02 -0.25
C MET A 271 11.52 15.32 -0.45
#